data_2b290e3a7558655070e1eb82fc2d27c6
#
_entry.id   2b290e3a7558655070e1eb82fc2d27c6
#
_cell.length_a   1.000
_cell.length_b   1.000
_cell.length_c   1.000
_cell.angle_alpha   90.00
_cell.angle_beta   90.00
_cell.angle_gamma   90.00
#
_symmetry.space_group_name_H-M   'P 1'
#
loop_
_entity.id
_entity.type
_entity.pdbx_description
1 polymer ?
#
loop_
_entity_poly.entity_id
_entity_poly.type
_entity_poly.pdbx_seq_one_letter_code
_entity_poly.pdbx_strand_id
1 'polypeptide(L)'
;MLVKIYGDNPSERELKRVVEALERDGIVIYPTDSVYAFGCSLRSAKAVERLRRLRGRSEAPLTVVFHDIAQVAEYCRVDNAVFRILKRNLPGPFTFLLPASSRVPDKALERRRTIGIRIPAHPVARAVVEALGCPMITASVKDDDEVVEYTTDPELIEERYGRDVSLVIDGGMGDNVPTTIVDLTGDEPEIVREGRAELQ
;
A
#
# COMPACT_ATOMS: atom_id res chain seq x y z
N MET A 1 -7.99 -9.93 -14.53
CA MET A 1 -6.86 -10.64 -15.21
C MET A 1 -5.78 -10.92 -14.18
N LEU A 2 -5.44 -12.21 -13.99
CA LEU A 2 -4.39 -12.64 -13.06
C LEU A 2 -3.02 -12.63 -13.76
N VAL A 3 -2.01 -12.05 -13.09
CA VAL A 3 -0.62 -11.96 -13.59
C VAL A 3 0.32 -12.54 -12.55
N LYS A 4 1.07 -13.59 -12.89
CA LYS A 4 1.99 -14.26 -11.99
C LYS A 4 3.33 -13.52 -11.93
N ILE A 5 3.69 -13.03 -10.74
CA ILE A 5 4.96 -12.35 -10.48
C ILE A 5 5.51 -12.86 -9.15
N TYR A 6 6.55 -13.66 -9.19
CA TYR A 6 7.17 -14.27 -8.03
C TYR A 6 8.64 -13.87 -7.88
N GLY A 7 9.14 -14.02 -6.66
CA GLY A 7 10.56 -13.94 -6.33
C GLY A 7 11.13 -12.54 -6.15
N ASP A 8 12.41 -12.51 -5.82
CA ASP A 8 13.14 -11.28 -5.48
C ASP A 8 13.53 -10.43 -6.71
N ASN A 9 13.39 -10.99 -7.91
CA ASN A 9 13.67 -10.30 -9.17
C ASN A 9 12.49 -10.45 -10.14
N PRO A 10 11.43 -9.65 -9.97
CA PRO A 10 10.25 -9.69 -10.84
C PRO A 10 10.59 -9.45 -12.30
N SER A 11 9.92 -10.17 -13.20
CA SER A 11 10.09 -10.00 -14.65
C SER A 11 9.76 -8.58 -15.10
N GLU A 12 10.69 -7.91 -15.78
CA GLU A 12 10.48 -6.57 -16.34
C GLU A 12 9.25 -6.49 -17.26
N ARG A 13 8.99 -7.56 -18.02
CA ARG A 13 7.84 -7.64 -18.90
C ARG A 13 6.53 -7.56 -18.12
N GLU A 14 6.42 -8.30 -17.01
CA GLU A 14 5.21 -8.33 -16.20
C GLU A 14 5.07 -7.05 -15.38
N LEU A 15 6.17 -6.50 -14.86
CA LEU A 15 6.17 -5.18 -14.21
C LEU A 15 5.70 -4.09 -15.16
N LYS A 16 6.14 -4.10 -16.42
CA LYS A 16 5.67 -3.14 -17.43
C LYS A 16 4.16 -3.20 -17.63
N ARG A 17 3.56 -4.40 -17.66
CA ARG A 17 2.09 -4.56 -17.75
C ARG A 17 1.36 -3.95 -16.55
N VAL A 18 1.92 -4.14 -15.35
CA VAL A 18 1.36 -3.54 -14.11
C VAL A 18 1.45 -2.02 -14.16
N VAL A 19 2.61 -1.48 -14.54
CA VAL A 19 2.83 -0.02 -14.66
C VAL A 19 1.89 0.58 -15.70
N GLU A 20 1.77 -0.01 -16.88
CA GLU A 20 0.83 0.44 -17.91
C GLU A 20 -0.63 0.47 -17.43
N ALA A 21 -1.03 -0.52 -16.61
CA ALA A 21 -2.36 -0.51 -16.01
C ALA A 21 -2.55 0.65 -15.03
N LEU A 22 -1.54 0.90 -14.17
CA LEU A 22 -1.56 2.01 -13.20
C LEU A 22 -1.53 3.39 -13.88
N GLU A 23 -0.76 3.57 -14.95
CA GLU A 23 -0.67 4.80 -15.71
C GLU A 23 -1.97 5.14 -16.50
N ARG A 24 -2.77 4.12 -16.82
CA ARG A 24 -4.10 4.26 -17.44
C ARG A 24 -5.23 4.42 -16.44
N ASP A 25 -4.97 5.02 -15.29
CA ASP A 25 -5.94 5.19 -14.19
C ASP A 25 -6.49 3.86 -13.64
N GLY A 26 -5.73 2.77 -13.77
CA GLY A 26 -6.10 1.46 -13.30
C GLY A 26 -5.92 1.30 -11.79
N ILE A 27 -6.65 0.33 -11.26
CA ILE A 27 -6.44 -0.21 -9.92
C ILE A 27 -5.88 -1.61 -10.10
N VAL A 28 -4.87 -1.95 -9.32
CA VAL A 28 -4.30 -3.30 -9.26
C VAL A 28 -4.48 -3.87 -7.86
N ILE A 29 -4.52 -5.21 -7.75
CA ILE A 29 -4.36 -5.88 -6.46
C ILE A 29 -2.98 -6.53 -6.46
N TYR A 30 -2.23 -6.39 -5.36
CA TYR A 30 -0.87 -6.84 -5.27
C TYR A 30 -0.54 -7.43 -3.88
N PRO A 31 0.40 -8.40 -3.83
CA PRO A 31 0.85 -9.00 -2.58
C PRO A 31 1.68 -8.01 -1.75
N THR A 32 1.59 -8.12 -0.45
CA THR A 32 2.44 -7.37 0.50
C THR A 32 3.00 -8.32 1.57
N ASP A 33 3.82 -7.79 2.45
CA ASP A 33 4.34 -8.47 3.65
C ASP A 33 3.29 -8.62 4.78
N SER A 34 2.04 -8.32 4.48
CA SER A 34 0.89 -8.49 5.38
C SER A 34 -0.28 -9.08 4.58
N VAL A 35 -1.31 -8.31 4.32
CA VAL A 35 -2.46 -8.73 3.52
C VAL A 35 -2.32 -8.24 2.08
N TYR A 36 -2.99 -8.89 1.13
CA TYR A 36 -3.15 -8.36 -0.22
C TYR A 36 -3.77 -6.96 -0.19
N ALA A 37 -3.40 -6.11 -1.13
CA ALA A 37 -3.85 -4.73 -1.15
C ALA A 37 -4.25 -4.26 -2.55
N PHE A 38 -5.27 -3.40 -2.60
CA PHE A 38 -5.54 -2.57 -3.76
C PHE A 38 -4.48 -1.49 -3.86
N GLY A 39 -4.07 -1.16 -5.09
CA GLY A 39 -3.14 -0.08 -5.36
C GLY A 39 -3.52 0.73 -6.58
N CYS A 40 -3.28 2.04 -6.53
CA CYS A 40 -3.38 2.91 -7.69
C CYS A 40 -2.32 4.01 -7.62
N SER A 41 -2.00 4.62 -8.77
CA SER A 41 -1.04 5.72 -8.83
C SER A 41 -1.52 6.92 -8.00
N LEU A 42 -0.63 7.48 -7.15
CA LEU A 42 -0.90 8.72 -6.41
C LEU A 42 -1.22 9.90 -7.36
N ARG A 43 -0.72 9.87 -8.60
CA ARG A 43 -0.94 10.89 -9.62
C ARG A 43 -2.33 10.84 -10.26
N SER A 44 -3.03 9.70 -10.17
CA SER A 44 -4.35 9.52 -10.78
C SER A 44 -5.47 9.84 -9.80
N ALA A 45 -5.97 11.07 -9.84
CA ALA A 45 -7.14 11.47 -9.04
C ALA A 45 -8.39 10.62 -9.30
N LYS A 46 -8.53 10.12 -10.54
CA LYS A 46 -9.64 9.25 -10.96
C LYS A 46 -9.53 7.85 -10.34
N ALA A 47 -8.33 7.27 -10.36
CA ALA A 47 -8.08 5.97 -9.75
C ALA A 47 -8.23 6.04 -8.22
N VAL A 48 -7.73 7.10 -7.57
CA VAL A 48 -7.89 7.33 -6.13
C VAL A 48 -9.37 7.37 -5.73
N GLU A 49 -10.21 8.06 -6.50
CA GLU A 49 -11.66 8.12 -6.22
C GLU A 49 -12.34 6.75 -6.41
N ARG A 50 -11.95 5.99 -7.45
CA ARG A 50 -12.45 4.63 -7.65
C ARG A 50 -12.02 3.71 -6.50
N LEU A 51 -10.76 3.79 -6.07
CA LEU A 51 -10.24 3.00 -4.96
C LEU A 51 -11.01 3.28 -3.66
N ARG A 52 -11.36 4.55 -3.40
CA ARG A 52 -12.21 4.90 -2.26
C ARG A 52 -13.58 4.23 -2.31
N ARG A 53 -14.19 4.18 -3.47
CA ARG A 53 -15.49 3.50 -3.66
C ARG A 53 -15.36 2.00 -3.41
N LEU A 54 -14.31 1.36 -3.91
CA LEU A 54 -14.02 -0.07 -3.68
C LEU A 54 -13.78 -0.38 -2.21
N ARG A 55 -13.03 0.48 -1.51
CA ARG A 55 -12.79 0.32 -0.07
C ARG A 55 -14.05 0.49 0.77
N GLY A 56 -15.07 1.16 0.25
CA GLY A 56 -16.26 1.53 0.99
C GLY A 56 -16.00 2.63 2.03
N ARG A 57 -16.94 2.82 2.94
CA ARG A 57 -16.80 3.78 4.04
C ARG A 57 -15.81 3.25 5.07
N SER A 58 -14.68 3.93 5.22
CA SER A 58 -13.67 3.63 6.23
C SER A 58 -13.22 4.93 6.89
N GLU A 59 -13.18 4.94 8.21
CA GLU A 59 -12.66 6.08 8.97
C GLU A 59 -11.13 6.18 8.93
N ALA A 60 -10.46 5.08 8.59
CA ALA A 60 -9.01 5.07 8.48
C ALA A 60 -8.53 5.93 7.30
N PRO A 61 -7.42 6.69 7.42
CA PRO A 61 -6.84 7.43 6.32
C PRO A 61 -6.38 6.47 5.21
N LEU A 62 -6.31 6.97 3.97
CA LEU A 62 -5.63 6.25 2.90
C LEU A 62 -4.14 6.11 3.25
N THR A 63 -3.59 4.99 2.88
CA THR A 63 -2.16 4.71 3.06
C THR A 63 -1.45 4.89 1.73
N VAL A 64 -0.21 5.37 1.78
CA VAL A 64 0.65 5.55 0.62
C VAL A 64 1.85 4.62 0.72
N VAL A 65 2.11 3.87 -0.34
CA VAL A 65 3.26 2.99 -0.45
C VAL A 65 4.38 3.71 -1.19
N PHE A 66 5.56 3.65 -0.62
CA PHE A 66 6.81 4.22 -1.12
C PHE A 66 7.82 3.11 -1.36
N HIS A 67 8.81 3.36 -2.21
CA HIS A 67 9.88 2.40 -2.45
C HIS A 67 11.00 2.50 -1.40
N ASP A 68 11.25 3.70 -0.84
CA ASP A 68 12.26 3.95 0.19
C ASP A 68 11.92 5.16 1.09
N ILE A 69 12.74 5.37 2.14
CA ILE A 69 12.56 6.47 3.10
C ILE A 69 12.88 7.83 2.47
N ALA A 70 13.75 7.90 1.47
CA ALA A 70 14.08 9.15 0.79
C ALA A 70 12.83 9.67 0.06
N GLN A 71 12.10 8.79 -0.63
CA GLN A 71 10.83 9.14 -1.25
C GLN A 71 9.78 9.54 -0.21
N VAL A 72 9.71 8.89 0.97
CA VAL A 72 8.81 9.32 2.06
C VAL A 72 9.09 10.77 2.46
N ALA A 73 10.35 11.15 2.61
CA ALA A 73 10.75 12.51 3.04
C ALA A 73 10.36 13.60 2.02
N GLU A 74 10.08 13.25 0.76
CA GLU A 74 9.55 14.19 -0.22
C GLU A 74 8.07 14.52 0.01
N TYR A 75 7.31 13.59 0.55
CA TYR A 75 5.85 13.65 0.70
C TYR A 75 5.37 13.86 2.13
N CYS A 76 6.26 13.67 3.11
CA CYS A 76 5.95 13.79 4.54
C CYS A 76 7.02 14.62 5.26
N ARG A 77 6.65 15.16 6.40
CA ARG A 77 7.62 15.76 7.31
C ARG A 77 8.30 14.66 8.10
N VAL A 78 9.61 14.54 7.93
CA VAL A 78 10.45 13.55 8.59
C VAL A 78 11.62 14.27 9.25
N ASP A 79 11.60 14.34 10.56
CA ASP A 79 12.74 14.82 11.35
C ASP A 79 13.72 13.69 11.68
N ASN A 80 14.77 13.99 12.42
CA ASN A 80 15.81 13.02 12.77
C ASN A 80 15.30 11.90 13.71
N ALA A 81 14.31 12.17 14.56
CA ALA A 81 13.75 11.19 15.47
C ALA A 81 12.87 10.21 14.69
N VAL A 82 11.94 10.72 13.88
CA VAL A 82 11.09 9.96 12.96
C VAL A 82 11.93 9.13 12.01
N PHE A 83 12.98 9.73 11.39
CA PHE A 83 13.86 9.00 10.47
C PHE A 83 14.50 7.77 11.12
N ARG A 84 14.95 7.88 12.37
CA ARG A 84 15.55 6.75 13.11
C ARG A 84 14.55 5.61 13.34
N ILE A 85 13.30 5.95 13.68
CA ILE A 85 12.23 4.96 13.85
C ILE A 85 11.92 4.28 12.53
N LEU A 86 11.72 5.05 11.45
CA LEU A 86 11.47 4.49 10.13
C LEU A 86 12.59 3.55 9.68
N LYS A 87 13.86 3.95 9.88
CA LYS A 87 15.03 3.17 9.47
C LYS A 87 15.16 1.83 10.20
N ARG A 88 14.70 1.73 11.45
CA ARG A 88 14.72 0.48 12.21
C ARG A 88 13.64 -0.50 11.81
N ASN A 89 12.51 0.01 11.33
CA ASN A 89 11.30 -0.77 11.13
C ASN A 89 10.90 -0.99 9.66
N LEU A 90 11.51 -0.24 8.73
CA LEU A 90 11.20 -0.30 7.30
C LEU A 90 12.43 -0.72 6.46
N PRO A 91 12.22 -1.53 5.41
CA PRO A 91 10.97 -2.15 4.95
C PRO A 91 10.39 -3.15 5.94
N GLY A 92 9.06 -3.15 6.11
CA GLY A 92 8.42 -4.05 7.05
C GLY A 92 6.90 -3.86 7.15
N PRO A 93 6.21 -4.74 7.93
CA PRO A 93 4.76 -4.76 8.01
C PRO A 93 4.20 -3.67 8.95
N PHE A 94 4.63 -2.45 8.74
CA PHE A 94 4.20 -1.26 9.47
C PHE A 94 3.43 -0.28 8.59
N THR A 95 2.55 0.47 9.24
CA THR A 95 1.94 1.70 8.72
C THR A 95 2.23 2.81 9.71
N PHE A 96 3.03 3.80 9.30
CA PHE A 96 3.32 4.97 10.12
C PHE A 96 2.44 6.14 9.70
N LEU A 97 1.79 6.82 10.66
CA LEU A 97 1.04 8.05 10.40
C LEU A 97 2.00 9.22 10.51
N LEU A 98 2.10 10.02 9.45
CA LEU A 98 3.01 11.17 9.36
C LEU A 98 2.26 12.42 8.86
N PRO A 99 2.70 13.63 9.26
CA PRO A 99 2.22 14.87 8.67
C PRO A 99 2.59 14.93 7.18
N ALA A 100 1.56 15.11 6.34
CA ALA A 100 1.74 15.21 4.90
C ALA A 100 2.36 16.55 4.49
N SER A 101 3.21 16.55 3.46
CA SER A 101 3.65 17.76 2.77
C SER A 101 2.65 18.20 1.70
N SER A 102 2.86 19.37 1.12
CA SER A 102 2.05 19.89 0.00
C SER A 102 2.18 19.06 -1.30
N ARG A 103 3.10 18.10 -1.37
CA ARG A 103 3.23 17.18 -2.51
C ARG A 103 2.15 16.09 -2.53
N VAL A 104 1.51 15.82 -1.40
CA VAL A 104 0.40 14.87 -1.35
C VAL A 104 -0.86 15.56 -1.88
N PRO A 105 -1.50 15.03 -2.94
CA PRO A 105 -2.71 15.63 -3.47
C PRO A 105 -3.85 15.68 -2.45
N ASP A 106 -4.60 16.77 -2.40
CA ASP A 106 -5.74 16.97 -1.48
C ASP A 106 -6.75 15.82 -1.53
N LYS A 107 -6.96 15.24 -2.72
CA LYS A 107 -7.84 14.07 -2.88
C LYS A 107 -7.33 12.84 -2.14
N ALA A 108 -6.03 12.69 -1.92
CA ALA A 108 -5.46 11.61 -1.12
C ALA A 108 -5.60 11.88 0.38
N LEU A 109 -5.57 13.15 0.78
CA LEU A 109 -5.62 13.57 2.18
C LEU A 109 -7.01 13.48 2.82
N GLU A 110 -8.11 13.44 2.05
CA GLU A 110 -9.49 13.41 2.57
C GLU A 110 -9.77 14.52 3.61
N ARG A 111 -9.24 15.73 3.39
CA ARG A 111 -9.25 16.87 4.33
C ARG A 111 -8.42 16.66 5.61
N ARG A 112 -7.61 15.61 5.69
CA ARG A 112 -6.67 15.34 6.78
C ARG A 112 -5.33 16.01 6.49
N ARG A 113 -4.54 16.21 7.54
CA ARG A 113 -3.16 16.71 7.40
C ARG A 113 -2.12 15.59 7.53
N THR A 114 -2.59 14.36 7.72
CA THR A 114 -1.77 13.18 7.95
C THR A 114 -2.09 12.09 6.95
N ILE A 115 -1.10 11.29 6.60
CA ILE A 115 -1.24 10.08 5.79
C ILE A 115 -0.58 8.90 6.49
N GLY A 116 -1.09 7.70 6.21
CA GLY A 116 -0.36 6.48 6.51
C GLY A 116 0.71 6.24 5.45
N ILE A 117 1.92 5.91 5.87
CA ILE A 117 2.99 5.51 4.93
C ILE A 117 3.38 4.06 5.14
N ARG A 118 3.77 3.39 4.06
CA ARG A 118 4.32 2.03 4.08
C ARG A 118 5.51 1.92 3.13
N ILE A 119 6.47 1.09 3.53
CA ILE A 119 7.50 0.51 2.65
C ILE A 119 7.46 -1.00 2.92
N PRO A 120 6.67 -1.78 2.14
CA PRO A 120 6.52 -3.21 2.39
C PRO A 120 7.83 -3.95 2.13
N ALA A 121 8.12 -4.99 2.92
CA ALA A 121 9.28 -5.86 2.70
C ALA A 121 9.08 -6.81 1.51
N HIS A 122 7.89 -6.86 0.92
CA HIS A 122 7.58 -7.72 -0.21
C HIS A 122 8.25 -7.24 -1.51
N PRO A 123 9.09 -8.07 -2.18
CA PRO A 123 9.89 -7.64 -3.33
C PRO A 123 9.03 -7.16 -4.51
N VAL A 124 7.94 -7.84 -4.82
CA VAL A 124 7.03 -7.45 -5.91
C VAL A 124 6.39 -6.09 -5.65
N ALA A 125 5.92 -5.83 -4.43
CA ALA A 125 5.32 -4.55 -4.06
C ALA A 125 6.31 -3.39 -4.26
N ARG A 126 7.55 -3.56 -3.83
CA ARG A 126 8.62 -2.55 -4.00
C ARG A 126 8.97 -2.33 -5.46
N ALA A 127 9.14 -3.42 -6.22
CA ALA A 127 9.47 -3.34 -7.63
C ALA A 127 8.38 -2.61 -8.45
N VAL A 128 7.10 -2.81 -8.11
CA VAL A 128 5.99 -2.09 -8.76
C VAL A 128 6.07 -0.58 -8.50
N VAL A 129 6.27 -0.16 -7.24
CA VAL A 129 6.37 1.27 -6.89
C VAL A 129 7.59 1.91 -7.53
N GLU A 130 8.73 1.22 -7.54
CA GLU A 130 9.96 1.67 -8.17
C GLU A 130 9.78 1.83 -9.68
N ALA A 131 9.24 0.82 -10.36
CA ALA A 131 8.99 0.84 -11.80
C ALA A 131 7.96 1.90 -12.21
N LEU A 132 6.95 2.17 -11.37
CA LEU A 132 5.97 3.23 -11.59
C LEU A 132 6.58 4.64 -11.47
N GLY A 133 7.68 4.80 -10.75
CA GLY A 133 8.36 6.08 -10.55
C GLY A 133 7.55 7.12 -9.76
N CYS A 134 6.52 6.69 -9.03
CA CYS A 134 5.77 7.52 -8.09
C CYS A 134 5.11 6.65 -7.00
N PRO A 135 4.76 7.24 -5.84
CA PRO A 135 4.07 6.50 -4.79
C PRO A 135 2.71 5.95 -5.24
N MET A 136 2.26 4.87 -4.59
CA MET A 136 0.93 4.31 -4.78
C MET A 136 0.04 4.57 -3.57
N ILE A 137 -1.21 4.96 -3.82
CA ILE A 137 -2.27 4.88 -2.82
C ILE A 137 -2.66 3.41 -2.67
N THR A 138 -2.83 2.98 -1.43
CA THR A 138 -3.17 1.59 -1.11
C THR A 138 -4.31 1.47 -0.11
N ALA A 139 -5.05 0.37 -0.22
CA ALA A 139 -6.02 -0.07 0.77
C ALA A 139 -5.97 -1.60 0.86
N SER A 140 -6.03 -2.14 2.07
CA SER A 140 -6.07 -3.59 2.27
C SER A 140 -7.28 -4.21 1.57
N VAL A 141 -7.09 -5.36 0.95
CA VAL A 141 -8.20 -6.22 0.56
C VAL A 141 -8.78 -6.76 1.87
N LYS A 142 -10.04 -6.44 2.12
CA LYS A 142 -10.78 -6.89 3.29
C LYS A 142 -12.04 -7.56 2.80
N ASP A 143 -12.42 -8.60 3.49
CA ASP A 143 -13.70 -9.23 3.35
C ASP A 143 -14.35 -9.31 4.73
N ASP A 144 -15.65 -9.07 4.78
CA ASP A 144 -16.48 -9.32 5.96
C ASP A 144 -16.93 -10.80 6.01
N ASP A 145 -16.53 -11.60 5.01
CA ASP A 145 -16.77 -13.03 4.95
C ASP A 145 -15.84 -13.78 5.91
N GLU A 146 -16.32 -14.85 6.53
CA GLU A 146 -15.52 -15.71 7.41
C GLU A 146 -14.49 -16.56 6.62
N VAL A 147 -14.61 -16.60 5.29
CA VAL A 147 -13.71 -17.37 4.41
C VAL A 147 -12.46 -16.55 4.11
N VAL A 148 -11.38 -16.81 4.86
CA VAL A 148 -10.10 -16.10 4.80
C VAL A 148 -9.43 -16.19 3.42
N GLU A 149 -9.67 -17.28 2.68
CA GLU A 149 -9.10 -17.53 1.36
C GLU A 149 -9.46 -16.44 0.35
N TYR A 150 -10.63 -15.80 0.45
CA TYR A 150 -11.01 -14.66 -0.41
C TYR A 150 -10.14 -13.41 -0.24
N THR A 151 -9.27 -13.39 0.76
CA THR A 151 -8.32 -12.29 1.00
C THR A 151 -6.87 -12.72 0.93
N THR A 152 -6.59 -14.03 0.87
CA THR A 152 -5.24 -14.62 0.89
C THR A 152 -4.88 -15.38 -0.38
N ASP A 153 -5.84 -16.00 -1.05
CA ASP A 153 -5.63 -16.71 -2.32
C ASP A 153 -5.80 -15.76 -3.51
N PRO A 154 -4.77 -15.51 -4.33
CA PRO A 154 -4.86 -14.59 -5.46
C PRO A 154 -5.86 -15.03 -6.54
N GLU A 155 -6.15 -16.32 -6.69
CA GLU A 155 -7.14 -16.81 -7.65
C GLU A 155 -8.56 -16.47 -7.17
N LEU A 156 -8.85 -16.65 -5.89
CA LEU A 156 -10.14 -16.27 -5.29
C LEU A 156 -10.30 -14.73 -5.20
N ILE A 157 -9.21 -14.01 -4.93
CA ILE A 157 -9.20 -12.55 -4.99
C ILE A 157 -9.54 -12.08 -6.42
N GLU A 158 -8.99 -12.73 -7.45
CA GLU A 158 -9.29 -12.39 -8.85
C GLU A 158 -10.74 -12.73 -9.21
N GLU A 159 -11.25 -13.87 -8.78
CA GLU A 159 -12.65 -14.24 -8.98
C GLU A 159 -13.60 -13.16 -8.42
N ARG A 160 -13.31 -12.67 -7.22
CA ARG A 160 -14.15 -11.69 -6.52
C ARG A 160 -14.01 -10.27 -7.06
N TYR A 161 -12.79 -9.79 -7.26
CA TYR A 161 -12.48 -8.39 -7.57
C TYR A 161 -12.03 -8.14 -9.01
N GLY A 162 -11.82 -9.18 -9.81
CA GLY A 162 -11.25 -9.07 -11.15
C GLY A 162 -12.04 -8.19 -12.12
N ARG A 163 -13.35 -7.96 -11.86
CA ARG A 163 -14.19 -7.04 -12.64
C ARG A 163 -14.02 -5.57 -12.26
N ASP A 164 -13.58 -5.30 -11.03
CA ASP A 164 -13.46 -3.96 -10.46
C ASP A 164 -12.06 -3.38 -10.62
N VAL A 165 -11.06 -4.25 -10.87
CA VAL A 165 -9.65 -3.88 -11.00
C VAL A 165 -9.09 -4.21 -12.39
N SER A 166 -7.99 -3.57 -12.76
CA SER A 166 -7.34 -3.80 -14.06
C SER A 166 -6.62 -5.14 -14.10
N LEU A 167 -5.96 -5.51 -13.00
CA LEU A 167 -5.31 -6.80 -12.83
C LEU A 167 -5.10 -7.15 -11.35
N VAL A 168 -4.90 -8.45 -11.09
CA VAL A 168 -4.46 -8.99 -9.82
C VAL A 168 -3.09 -9.61 -10.02
N ILE A 169 -2.14 -9.28 -9.16
CA ILE A 169 -0.80 -9.88 -9.14
C ILE A 169 -0.85 -11.11 -8.24
N ASP A 170 -0.64 -12.28 -8.82
CA ASP A 170 -0.40 -13.49 -8.07
C ASP A 170 1.07 -13.54 -7.65
N GLY A 171 1.33 -13.28 -6.38
CA GLY A 171 2.63 -13.42 -5.73
C GLY A 171 2.68 -14.58 -4.74
N GLY A 172 1.73 -15.51 -4.86
CA GLY A 172 1.54 -16.63 -3.93
C GLY A 172 0.50 -16.31 -2.86
N MET A 173 0.30 -17.27 -1.96
CA MET A 173 -0.64 -17.11 -0.85
C MET A 173 -0.26 -15.93 0.04
N GLY A 174 -1.21 -15.05 0.30
CA GLY A 174 -1.07 -13.92 1.20
C GLY A 174 -1.23 -14.28 2.67
N ASP A 175 -1.13 -13.27 3.52
CA ASP A 175 -1.38 -13.38 4.96
C ASP A 175 -2.69 -12.66 5.31
N ASN A 176 -3.23 -12.93 6.49
CA ASN A 176 -4.43 -12.28 7.03
C ASN A 176 -4.13 -11.36 8.23
N VAL A 177 -2.87 -11.30 8.67
CA VAL A 177 -2.46 -10.43 9.79
C VAL A 177 -2.11 -9.04 9.27
N PRO A 178 -2.84 -7.99 9.70
CA PRO A 178 -2.60 -6.63 9.21
C PRO A 178 -1.32 -6.03 9.79
N THR A 179 -0.90 -4.89 9.23
CA THR A 179 0.24 -4.11 9.72
C THR A 179 0.00 -3.55 11.12
N THR A 180 1.08 -3.38 11.88
CA THR A 180 1.11 -2.52 13.06
C THR A 180 0.99 -1.07 12.62
N ILE A 181 0.08 -0.30 13.25
CA ILE A 181 -0.09 1.13 12.96
C ILE A 181 0.51 1.94 14.11
N VAL A 182 1.43 2.83 13.76
CA VAL A 182 2.11 3.72 14.71
C VAL A 182 1.88 5.17 14.30
N ASP A 183 1.38 5.98 15.21
CA ASP A 183 1.27 7.43 15.02
C ASP A 183 2.59 8.11 15.43
N LEU A 184 3.18 8.84 14.50
CA LEU A 184 4.40 9.63 14.69
C LEU A 184 4.12 11.15 14.52
N THR A 185 2.88 11.57 14.65
CA THR A 185 2.50 13.00 14.52
C THR A 185 2.66 13.76 15.82
N GLY A 186 2.74 13.09 16.97
CA GLY A 186 3.01 13.64 18.28
C GLY A 186 4.51 13.65 18.64
N ASP A 187 4.82 14.02 19.89
CA ASP A 187 6.19 14.08 20.41
C ASP A 187 6.78 12.68 20.64
N GLU A 188 5.93 11.70 20.95
CA GLU A 188 6.32 10.31 21.16
C GLU A 188 5.52 9.37 20.23
N PRO A 189 6.10 8.21 19.83
CA PRO A 189 5.39 7.20 19.03
C PRO A 189 4.22 6.60 19.81
N GLU A 190 3.04 6.54 19.18
CA GLU A 190 1.85 5.90 19.74
C GLU A 190 1.43 4.70 18.87
N ILE A 191 1.27 3.51 19.49
CA ILE A 191 0.75 2.34 18.80
C ILE A 191 -0.77 2.45 18.75
N VAL A 192 -1.28 2.79 17.56
CA VAL A 192 -2.73 2.92 17.30
C VAL A 192 -3.37 1.54 17.13
N ARG A 193 -2.65 0.59 16.58
CA ARG A 193 -3.08 -0.80 16.41
C ARG A 193 -1.88 -1.73 16.38
N GLU A 194 -1.90 -2.74 17.23
CA GLU A 194 -0.99 -3.88 17.12
C GLU A 194 -1.31 -4.72 15.89
N GLY A 195 -0.30 -5.24 15.25
CA GLY A 195 -0.39 -6.07 14.05
C GLY A 195 0.74 -7.07 13.99
N ARG A 196 1.26 -7.33 12.77
CA ARG A 196 2.22 -8.41 12.49
C ARG A 196 3.59 -8.25 13.17
N ALA A 197 4.02 -7.03 13.50
CA ALA A 197 5.36 -6.78 14.05
C ALA A 197 5.33 -5.82 15.24
N GLU A 198 6.30 -6.00 16.14
CA GLU A 198 6.54 -5.11 17.28
C GLU A 198 7.47 -3.95 16.87
N LEU A 199 7.18 -2.76 17.37
CA LEU A 199 7.97 -1.55 17.10
C LEU A 199 9.36 -1.66 17.76
N GLN A 200 10.41 -1.32 17.00
CA GLN A 200 11.82 -1.41 17.41
C GLN A 200 12.41 -0.02 17.74
#